data_326b544873e2b1a01ba4b99a0b5725f4
#
_entry.id   326b544873e2b1a01ba4b99a0b5725f4
#
_cell.length_a   1.000
_cell.length_b   1.000
_cell.length_c   1.000
_cell.angle_alpha   90.00
_cell.angle_beta   90.00
_cell.angle_gamma   90.00
#
_symmetry.space_group_name_H-M   'P 1'
#
loop_
_entity.id
_entity.type
_entity.pdbx_description
1 polymer ?
#
loop_
_entity_poly.entity_id
_entity_poly.type
_entity_poly.pdbx_seq_one_letter_code
_entity_poly.pdbx_strand_id
1 'polypeptide(L)'
;MFPFFEYLLYNSYAKDIKKGFEMDKLKIAIGSDHGGFRYKGIIEEYLKSKGVEFVDVGTNSAESCDYPVYAKKVAEKVANGEVDRGILICGTGIGMSITANKVKGIRASLCGDTFSARATRAHNNSNILCLGARVIGENLALDIVDIWLNTPFE
;
A
#
# COMPACT_ATOMS: atom_id res chain seq x y z
N MET A 1 -20.70 7.37 -27.63
CA MET A 1 -20.64 8.77 -27.13
C MET A 1 -21.49 8.82 -25.87
N PHE A 2 -20.89 8.92 -24.68
CA PHE A 2 -21.63 9.08 -23.43
C PHE A 2 -22.26 10.49 -23.42
N PRO A 3 -23.53 10.64 -23.05
CA PRO A 3 -24.16 11.96 -22.96
C PRO A 3 -23.41 12.82 -21.93
N PHE A 4 -23.20 14.07 -22.27
CA PHE A 4 -22.52 15.07 -21.43
C PHE A 4 -23.07 15.15 -20.00
N PHE A 5 -24.33 14.80 -19.82
CA PHE A 5 -25.04 14.75 -18.54
C PHE A 5 -24.54 13.60 -17.64
N GLU A 6 -24.24 12.43 -18.20
CA GLU A 6 -23.67 11.29 -17.44
C GLU A 6 -22.21 11.57 -17.03
N TYR A 7 -21.47 12.29 -17.84
CA TYR A 7 -20.11 12.74 -17.51
C TYR A 7 -20.11 13.73 -16.32
N LEU A 8 -21.09 14.63 -16.26
CA LEU A 8 -21.25 15.55 -15.14
C LEU A 8 -21.71 14.85 -13.86
N LEU A 9 -22.61 13.87 -13.96
CA LEU A 9 -23.03 13.02 -12.83
C LEU A 9 -21.88 12.17 -12.33
N TYR A 10 -21.09 11.55 -13.21
CA TYR A 10 -19.90 10.80 -12.86
C TYR A 10 -18.86 11.66 -12.12
N ASN A 11 -18.61 12.88 -12.59
CA ASN A 11 -17.69 13.82 -11.94
C ASN A 11 -18.24 14.38 -10.63
N SER A 12 -19.56 14.55 -10.51
CA SER A 12 -20.21 14.93 -9.25
C SER A 12 -20.10 13.79 -8.22
N TYR A 13 -20.41 12.55 -8.63
CA TYR A 13 -20.26 11.36 -7.80
C TYR A 13 -18.80 11.14 -7.37
N ALA A 14 -17.84 11.33 -8.28
CA ALA A 14 -16.42 11.24 -7.98
C ALA A 14 -15.93 12.34 -7.01
N LYS A 15 -16.57 13.51 -7.02
CA LYS A 15 -16.30 14.59 -6.05
C LYS A 15 -16.91 14.32 -4.68
N ASP A 16 -18.07 13.68 -4.61
CA ASP A 16 -18.71 13.34 -3.36
C ASP A 16 -18.04 12.15 -2.66
N ILE A 17 -17.52 11.18 -3.44
CA ILE A 17 -16.65 10.10 -2.91
C ILE A 17 -15.33 10.66 -2.38
N LYS A 18 -14.76 11.69 -3.01
CA LYS A 18 -13.55 12.37 -2.53
C LYS A 18 -13.75 13.16 -1.22
N LYS A 19 -14.96 13.50 -0.86
CA LYS A 19 -15.26 14.27 0.36
C LYS A 19 -15.18 13.47 1.67
N GLY A 20 -15.08 12.15 1.62
CA GLY A 20 -15.03 11.27 2.80
C GLY A 20 -13.74 10.54 3.06
N PHE A 21 -12.82 10.48 2.08
CA PHE A 21 -11.56 9.75 2.20
C PHE A 21 -10.37 10.68 1.98
N GLU A 22 -9.70 11.04 3.06
CA GLU A 22 -8.52 11.89 3.05
C GLU A 22 -7.28 11.01 3.31
N MET A 23 -6.46 10.82 2.28
CA MET A 23 -5.23 10.02 2.34
C MET A 23 -4.24 10.59 3.38
N ASP A 24 -4.19 11.89 3.55
CA ASP A 24 -3.32 12.59 4.50
C ASP A 24 -3.68 12.34 5.97
N LYS A 25 -4.86 11.78 6.24
CA LYS A 25 -5.27 11.33 7.59
C LYS A 25 -4.87 9.90 7.91
N LEU A 26 -4.36 9.14 6.90
CA LEU A 26 -3.91 7.77 7.12
C LEU A 26 -2.56 7.75 7.84
N LYS A 27 -2.42 6.80 8.76
CA LYS A 27 -1.15 6.41 9.34
C LYS A 27 -0.71 5.07 8.79
N ILE A 28 0.50 5.00 8.25
CA ILE A 28 1.04 3.84 7.54
C ILE A 28 2.21 3.24 8.32
N ALA A 29 2.28 1.90 8.40
CA ALA A 29 3.52 1.21 8.73
C ALA A 29 4.16 0.73 7.43
N ILE A 30 5.45 1.02 7.24
CA ILE A 30 6.22 0.55 6.08
C ILE A 30 7.38 -0.31 6.53
N GLY A 31 7.63 -1.40 5.81
CA GLY A 31 8.74 -2.31 6.08
C GLY A 31 9.23 -3.00 4.82
N SER A 32 10.49 -3.38 4.83
CA SER A 32 11.10 -4.17 3.77
C SER A 32 12.17 -5.12 4.31
N ASP A 33 12.56 -6.10 3.52
CA ASP A 33 13.85 -6.76 3.66
C ASP A 33 14.92 -6.01 2.84
N HIS A 34 16.12 -6.59 2.75
CA HIS A 34 17.22 -6.02 1.96
C HIS A 34 16.89 -5.87 0.46
N GLY A 35 16.07 -6.77 -0.10
CA GLY A 35 15.65 -6.71 -1.50
C GLY A 35 14.69 -5.56 -1.80
N GLY A 36 13.94 -5.10 -0.80
CA GLY A 36 13.02 -3.97 -0.90
C GLY A 36 13.54 -2.66 -0.33
N PHE A 37 14.71 -2.65 0.28
CA PHE A 37 15.25 -1.50 1.00
C PHE A 37 15.28 -0.20 0.20
N ARG A 38 15.74 -0.26 -1.05
CA ARG A 38 15.79 0.92 -1.93
C ARG A 38 14.38 1.44 -2.24
N TYR A 39 13.42 0.56 -2.56
CA TYR A 39 12.05 0.95 -2.86
C TYR A 39 11.32 1.48 -1.62
N LYS A 40 11.64 0.96 -0.45
CA LYS A 40 11.13 1.52 0.82
C LYS A 40 11.46 3.00 0.93
N GLY A 41 12.72 3.38 0.72
CA GLY A 41 13.14 4.79 0.74
C GLY A 41 12.42 5.66 -0.28
N ILE A 42 12.22 5.18 -1.51
CA ILE A 42 11.50 5.89 -2.57
C ILE A 42 10.03 6.12 -2.17
N ILE A 43 9.38 5.09 -1.60
CA ILE A 43 7.98 5.19 -1.16
C ILE A 43 7.86 6.11 0.06
N GLU A 44 8.80 6.09 0.98
CA GLU A 44 8.83 7.02 2.13
C GLU A 44 8.89 8.49 1.68
N GLU A 45 9.74 8.81 0.70
CA GLU A 45 9.80 10.16 0.13
C GLU A 45 8.48 10.55 -0.56
N TYR A 46 7.84 9.60 -1.25
CA TYR A 46 6.52 9.81 -1.82
C TYR A 46 5.46 10.09 -0.73
N LEU A 47 5.41 9.29 0.33
CA LEU A 47 4.48 9.49 1.45
C LEU A 47 4.68 10.86 2.12
N LYS A 48 5.92 11.27 2.35
CA LYS A 48 6.26 12.61 2.85
C LYS A 48 5.74 13.72 1.93
N SER A 49 5.92 13.57 0.63
CA SER A 49 5.45 14.55 -0.36
C SER A 49 3.93 14.71 -0.39
N LYS A 50 3.20 13.68 0.05
CA LYS A 50 1.72 13.66 0.15
C LYS A 50 1.20 14.03 1.54
N GLY A 51 2.07 14.30 2.50
CA GLY A 51 1.68 14.61 3.87
C GLY A 51 1.14 13.41 4.65
N VAL A 52 1.43 12.17 4.21
CA VAL A 52 0.99 10.93 4.86
C VAL A 52 1.92 10.60 6.01
N GLU A 53 1.38 10.43 7.21
CA GLU A 53 2.14 9.98 8.38
C GLU A 53 2.52 8.50 8.24
N PHE A 54 3.79 8.17 8.50
CA PHE A 54 4.21 6.78 8.48
C PHE A 54 5.26 6.47 9.55
N VAL A 55 5.37 5.17 9.88
CA VAL A 55 6.43 4.60 10.72
C VAL A 55 7.20 3.56 9.92
N ASP A 56 8.52 3.73 9.84
CA ASP A 56 9.44 2.76 9.27
C ASP A 56 9.81 1.70 10.33
N VAL A 57 9.52 0.43 10.04
CA VAL A 57 9.87 -0.69 10.91
C VAL A 57 11.08 -1.51 10.42
N GLY A 58 11.74 -1.03 9.37
CA GLY A 58 12.98 -1.61 8.82
C GLY A 58 12.76 -2.47 7.55
N THR A 59 13.83 -3.03 6.95
CA THR A 59 15.23 -2.93 7.39
C THR A 59 15.83 -1.54 7.20
N ASN A 60 16.96 -1.26 7.86
CA ASN A 60 17.69 0.01 7.76
C ASN A 60 19.00 -0.11 6.95
N SER A 61 19.23 -1.22 6.28
CA SER A 61 20.40 -1.46 5.44
C SER A 61 20.11 -2.39 4.28
N ALA A 62 21.03 -2.44 3.31
CA ALA A 62 20.98 -3.39 2.19
C ALA A 62 21.61 -4.77 2.52
N GLU A 63 22.04 -4.99 3.75
CA GLU A 63 22.56 -6.28 4.19
C GLU A 63 21.46 -7.34 4.27
N SER A 64 21.82 -8.58 3.91
CA SER A 64 20.87 -9.70 3.89
C SER A 64 20.18 -9.87 5.23
N CYS A 65 18.86 -9.96 5.19
CA CYS A 65 18.01 -10.14 6.38
C CYS A 65 16.75 -10.92 6.03
N ASP A 66 16.08 -11.44 7.06
CA ASP A 66 14.91 -12.30 6.92
C ASP A 66 13.62 -11.49 6.80
N TYR A 67 12.97 -11.57 5.64
CA TYR A 67 11.73 -10.85 5.34
C TYR A 67 10.59 -11.09 6.35
N PRO A 68 10.40 -12.29 6.94
CA PRO A 68 9.27 -12.54 7.84
C PRO A 68 9.28 -11.66 9.08
N VAL A 69 10.48 -11.26 9.55
CA VAL A 69 10.62 -10.37 10.72
C VAL A 69 9.91 -9.03 10.47
N TYR A 70 10.14 -8.43 9.32
CA TYR A 70 9.58 -7.12 8.96
C TYR A 70 8.11 -7.22 8.55
N ALA A 71 7.74 -8.28 7.82
CA ALA A 71 6.35 -8.54 7.48
C ALA A 71 5.47 -8.68 8.73
N LYS A 72 5.94 -9.41 9.74
CA LYS A 72 5.25 -9.58 11.02
C LYS A 72 5.09 -8.26 11.76
N LYS A 73 6.16 -7.45 11.86
CA LYS A 73 6.11 -6.14 12.54
C LYS A 73 5.05 -5.22 11.94
N VAL A 74 4.99 -5.09 10.62
CA VAL A 74 3.97 -4.28 9.96
C VAL A 74 2.58 -4.86 10.19
N ALA A 75 2.40 -6.17 10.00
CA ALA A 75 1.13 -6.84 10.17
C ALA A 75 0.56 -6.70 11.58
N GLU A 76 1.39 -6.84 12.61
CA GLU A 76 0.98 -6.66 14.01
C GLU A 76 0.56 -5.21 14.30
N LYS A 77 1.27 -4.21 13.78
CA LYS A 77 0.87 -2.80 13.94
C LYS A 77 -0.50 -2.50 13.32
N VAL A 78 -0.77 -3.04 12.13
CA VAL A 78 -2.08 -2.92 11.48
C VAL A 78 -3.15 -3.67 12.28
N ALA A 79 -2.89 -4.92 12.64
CA ALA A 79 -3.84 -5.76 13.38
C ALA A 79 -4.21 -5.19 14.76
N ASN A 80 -3.26 -4.53 15.44
CA ASN A 80 -3.46 -3.91 16.74
C ASN A 80 -4.09 -2.50 16.66
N GLY A 81 -4.31 -1.98 15.45
CA GLY A 81 -4.87 -0.63 15.27
C GLY A 81 -3.91 0.51 15.61
N GLU A 82 -2.60 0.24 15.69
CA GLU A 82 -1.57 1.26 15.89
C GLU A 82 -1.38 2.14 14.65
N VAL A 83 -1.66 1.57 13.48
CA VAL A 83 -1.69 2.22 12.16
C VAL A 83 -2.90 1.74 11.37
N ASP A 84 -3.31 2.51 10.36
CA ASP A 84 -4.49 2.19 9.55
C ASP A 84 -4.18 1.15 8.48
N ARG A 85 -3.01 1.22 7.85
CA ARG A 85 -2.59 0.36 6.75
C ARG A 85 -1.09 0.08 6.78
N GLY A 86 -0.66 -0.93 6.02
CA GLY A 86 0.74 -1.30 5.88
C GLY A 86 1.21 -1.35 4.45
N ILE A 87 2.51 -1.12 4.23
CA ILE A 87 3.20 -1.33 2.96
C ILE A 87 4.42 -2.20 3.23
N LEU A 88 4.55 -3.29 2.49
CA LEU A 88 5.64 -4.26 2.60
C LEU A 88 6.32 -4.48 1.27
N ILE A 89 7.64 -4.44 1.26
CA ILE A 89 8.44 -4.60 0.04
C ILE A 89 9.53 -5.65 0.25
N CYS A 90 9.64 -6.60 -0.66
CA CYS A 90 10.80 -7.47 -0.79
C CYS A 90 11.16 -7.64 -2.27
N GLY A 91 11.98 -8.60 -2.62
CA GLY A 91 12.34 -8.84 -4.03
C GLY A 91 11.14 -9.14 -4.93
N THR A 92 10.19 -9.95 -4.46
CA THR A 92 8.99 -10.35 -5.22
C THR A 92 7.67 -9.88 -4.60
N GLY A 93 7.66 -9.51 -3.32
CA GLY A 93 6.47 -9.25 -2.54
C GLY A 93 5.72 -10.50 -2.05
N ILE A 94 6.07 -11.68 -2.59
CA ILE A 94 5.37 -12.95 -2.30
C ILE A 94 5.52 -13.34 -0.84
N GLY A 95 6.76 -13.43 -0.34
CA GLY A 95 7.03 -13.82 1.04
C GLY A 95 6.42 -12.85 2.06
N MET A 96 6.45 -11.56 1.76
CA MET A 96 5.81 -10.52 2.58
C MET A 96 4.31 -10.76 2.68
N SER A 97 3.63 -11.03 1.57
CA SER A 97 2.18 -11.26 1.57
C SER A 97 1.79 -12.55 2.30
N ILE A 98 2.54 -13.63 2.11
CA ILE A 98 2.30 -14.89 2.80
C ILE A 98 2.42 -14.71 4.32
N THR A 99 3.51 -14.09 4.77
CA THR A 99 3.75 -13.89 6.20
C THR A 99 2.71 -12.97 6.83
N ALA A 100 2.42 -11.83 6.21
CA ALA A 100 1.44 -10.88 6.72
C ALA A 100 0.05 -11.49 6.86
N ASN A 101 -0.39 -12.30 5.88
CA ASN A 101 -1.72 -12.94 5.90
C ASN A 101 -1.86 -14.04 6.97
N LYS A 102 -0.79 -14.46 7.63
CA LYS A 102 -0.87 -15.36 8.79
C LYS A 102 -1.26 -14.65 10.09
N VAL A 103 -1.26 -13.33 10.09
CA VAL A 103 -1.70 -12.52 11.23
C VAL A 103 -3.21 -12.29 11.12
N LYS A 104 -3.94 -12.61 12.18
CA LYS A 104 -5.40 -12.44 12.21
C LYS A 104 -5.79 -10.97 11.98
N GLY A 105 -6.76 -10.74 11.11
CA GLY A 105 -7.24 -9.40 10.75
C GLY A 105 -6.48 -8.76 9.58
N ILE A 106 -5.46 -9.42 9.05
CA ILE A 106 -4.70 -8.93 7.92
C ILE A 106 -5.25 -9.46 6.59
N ARG A 107 -5.34 -8.56 5.64
CA ARG A 107 -5.70 -8.77 4.23
C ARG A 107 -4.58 -8.15 3.39
N ALA A 108 -3.47 -8.86 3.27
CA ALA A 108 -2.31 -8.41 2.50
C ALA A 108 -2.45 -8.84 1.04
N SER A 109 -2.24 -7.90 0.13
CA SER A 109 -2.35 -8.13 -1.31
C SER A 109 -1.03 -7.83 -2.01
N LEU A 110 -0.52 -8.80 -2.75
CA LEU A 110 0.58 -8.60 -3.67
C LEU A 110 0.04 -8.00 -4.97
N CYS A 111 0.43 -6.77 -5.29
CA CYS A 111 0.02 -6.08 -6.50
C CYS A 111 1.22 -5.76 -7.38
N GLY A 112 1.12 -6.12 -8.66
CA GLY A 112 2.08 -5.82 -9.70
C GLY A 112 1.54 -4.89 -10.79
N ASP A 113 0.32 -4.39 -10.64
CA ASP A 113 -0.36 -3.51 -11.58
C ASP A 113 -1.39 -2.61 -10.86
N THR A 114 -1.80 -1.56 -11.54
CA THR A 114 -2.71 -0.54 -10.98
C THR A 114 -4.16 -1.02 -10.90
N PHE A 115 -4.59 -1.91 -11.77
CA PHE A 115 -5.93 -2.48 -11.71
C PHE A 115 -6.10 -3.33 -10.45
N SER A 116 -5.16 -4.24 -10.17
CA SER A 116 -5.17 -5.08 -8.96
C SER A 116 -5.10 -4.23 -7.69
N ALA A 117 -4.31 -3.16 -7.70
CA ALA A 117 -4.20 -2.24 -6.57
C ALA A 117 -5.54 -1.56 -6.23
N ARG A 118 -6.29 -1.14 -7.25
CA ARG A 118 -7.63 -0.58 -7.08
C ARG A 118 -8.62 -1.64 -6.62
N ALA A 119 -8.67 -2.77 -7.33
CA ALA A 119 -9.65 -3.83 -7.08
C ALA A 119 -9.50 -4.43 -5.66
N THR A 120 -8.28 -4.63 -5.20
CA THR A 120 -8.06 -5.18 -3.86
C THR A 120 -8.50 -4.23 -2.74
N ARG A 121 -8.46 -2.92 -2.97
CA ARG A 121 -9.05 -1.96 -2.03
C ARG A 121 -10.57 -1.93 -2.13
N ALA A 122 -11.09 -1.70 -3.34
CA ALA A 122 -12.51 -1.55 -3.57
C ALA A 122 -13.32 -2.80 -3.15
N HIS A 123 -12.84 -3.99 -3.48
CA HIS A 123 -13.61 -5.22 -3.30
C HIS A 123 -13.13 -6.12 -2.16
N ASN A 124 -11.83 -6.12 -1.85
CA ASN A 124 -11.27 -7.01 -0.83
C ASN A 124 -10.94 -6.30 0.49
N ASN A 125 -11.05 -4.98 0.55
CA ASN A 125 -10.67 -4.18 1.71
C ASN A 125 -9.27 -4.53 2.24
N SER A 126 -8.27 -4.67 1.33
CA SER A 126 -6.92 -4.99 1.76
C SER A 126 -6.34 -3.88 2.64
N ASN A 127 -5.70 -4.26 3.73
CA ASN A 127 -5.09 -3.34 4.68
C ASN A 127 -3.56 -3.36 4.67
N ILE A 128 -2.97 -4.27 3.89
CA ILE A 128 -1.53 -4.28 3.60
C ILE A 128 -1.32 -4.45 2.09
N LEU A 129 -0.48 -3.58 1.53
CA LEU A 129 0.02 -3.67 0.16
C LEU A 129 1.41 -4.31 0.17
N CYS A 130 1.63 -5.32 -0.68
CA CYS A 130 2.94 -5.94 -0.88
C CYS A 130 3.43 -5.69 -2.30
N LEU A 131 4.71 -5.34 -2.43
CA LEU A 131 5.36 -4.99 -3.70
C LEU A 131 6.65 -5.78 -3.90
N GLY A 132 6.94 -6.10 -5.15
CA GLY A 132 8.17 -6.77 -5.58
C GLY A 132 9.16 -5.81 -6.25
N ALA A 133 10.20 -5.39 -5.54
CA ALA A 133 11.19 -4.42 -6.04
C ALA A 133 12.02 -4.93 -7.23
N ARG A 134 12.07 -6.25 -7.43
CA ARG A 134 12.75 -6.87 -8.58
C ARG A 134 11.81 -7.22 -9.73
N VAL A 135 10.51 -6.95 -9.56
CA VAL A 135 9.46 -7.32 -10.52
C VAL A 135 8.92 -6.11 -11.25
N ILE A 136 8.71 -4.99 -10.54
CA ILE A 136 8.11 -3.77 -11.09
C ILE A 136 9.09 -2.60 -11.04
N GLY A 137 8.95 -1.67 -11.99
CA GLY A 137 9.71 -0.42 -12.00
C GLY A 137 9.24 0.56 -10.93
N GLU A 138 10.08 1.54 -10.61
CA GLU A 138 9.83 2.52 -9.54
C GLU A 138 8.57 3.35 -9.79
N ASN A 139 8.37 3.83 -11.01
CA ASN A 139 7.20 4.64 -11.35
C ASN A 139 5.91 3.84 -11.21
N LEU A 140 5.91 2.58 -11.66
CA LEU A 140 4.75 1.71 -11.48
C LEU A 140 4.49 1.42 -9.99
N ALA A 141 5.54 1.23 -9.19
CA ALA A 141 5.40 1.04 -7.74
C ALA A 141 4.74 2.25 -7.09
N LEU A 142 5.13 3.48 -7.46
CA LEU A 142 4.51 4.70 -6.94
C LEU A 142 3.06 4.87 -7.40
N ASP A 143 2.75 4.54 -8.66
CA ASP A 143 1.37 4.55 -9.17
C ASP A 143 0.48 3.55 -8.43
N ILE A 144 0.99 2.35 -8.15
CA ILE A 144 0.30 1.32 -7.37
C ILE A 144 0.03 1.82 -5.95
N VAL A 145 1.03 2.41 -5.28
CA VAL A 145 0.88 2.97 -3.94
C VAL A 145 -0.16 4.10 -3.92
N ASP A 146 -0.09 5.03 -4.87
CA ASP A 146 -1.04 6.15 -4.96
C ASP A 146 -2.48 5.66 -5.12
N ILE A 147 -2.71 4.77 -6.07
CA ILE A 147 -4.04 4.20 -6.33
C ILE A 147 -4.54 3.42 -5.13
N TRP A 148 -3.70 2.59 -4.51
CA TRP A 148 -4.08 1.79 -3.36
C TRP A 148 -4.42 2.64 -2.14
N LEU A 149 -3.65 3.71 -1.87
CA LEU A 149 -3.93 4.62 -0.76
C LEU A 149 -5.22 5.42 -0.96
N ASN A 150 -5.51 5.83 -2.19
CA ASN A 150 -6.66 6.68 -2.53
C ASN A 150 -7.97 5.92 -2.83
N THR A 151 -7.95 4.60 -2.92
CA THR A 151 -9.15 3.83 -3.21
C THR A 151 -9.88 3.46 -1.92
N PRO A 152 -11.16 3.87 -1.75
CA PRO A 152 -11.99 3.44 -0.62
C PRO A 152 -12.41 1.97 -0.78
N PHE A 153 -12.96 1.40 0.28
CA PHE A 153 -13.70 0.14 0.24
C PHE A 153 -15.16 0.42 -0.13
N GLU A 154 -15.71 -0.33 -1.09
CA GLU A 154 -17.09 -0.21 -1.60
C GLU A 154 -18.06 -1.20 -0.96
#